data_bfeee09dd18a7779bb8bfd524dd174f0
#
_entry.id   bfeee09dd18a7779bb8bfd524dd174f0
#
_cell.length_a   1.000
_cell.length_b   1.000
_cell.length_c   1.000
_cell.angle_alpha   90.00
_cell.angle_beta   90.00
_cell.angle_gamma   90.00
#
_symmetry.space_group_name_H-M   'P 1'
#
loop_
_entity.id
_entity.type
_entity.pdbx_description
1 polymer ?
#
loop_
_entity_poly.entity_id
_entity_poly.type
_entity_poly.pdbx_seq_one_letter_code
_entity_poly.pdbx_strand_id
1 'polypeptide(L)'
;QSGDRVLILAPLAVAEQTISEGRRIDIAIRKVDRPDAESGIQITNYEKLGHFVGAPYDAIVLDESGILKSLDGKTRTMLLREFTGIPRRLCCTATPAPNDLSELANHSEFLGVMSRVEMLATFFVHDSDRSGSDGWRLKGHAQDAFWRWVAKWATYVRMPSDLGFDDGDFKLPELAITQEMVRVDWKPEGMLFSAGLGGISDRRDARRNTLDARVERSAEIILASSEQWLVWCGLNAEGDGLEKRLGDDCVQIAGCDSDDEKIEKEMRWRAGDVRTLVTKSSIFGWGMNWQHCRNMLFLGIGDSYEQYYQSIRRCWRFGQKLPVNAVIVVSDAEQTVAENVRRKEKAAAALAASIVAHAKDAMRTEVMGGDKQQTTYNPTVRMRLPDWAKGRKDSAA
;
A
#
# COMPACT_ATOMS: atom_id res chain seq x y z
N GLN A 1 12.32 -11.61 22.28
CA GLN A 1 13.07 -11.97 23.49
C GLN A 1 12.44 -11.22 24.66
N SER A 2 12.28 -11.89 25.82
CA SER A 2 11.70 -11.26 27.01
C SER A 2 12.65 -10.15 27.50
N GLY A 3 12.24 -8.90 27.38
CA GLY A 3 13.03 -7.74 27.81
C GLY A 3 13.21 -6.68 26.75
N ASP A 4 13.01 -6.98 25.46
CA ASP A 4 13.09 -5.98 24.39
C ASP A 4 11.89 -5.03 24.38
N ARG A 5 12.13 -3.78 24.03
CA ARG A 5 11.08 -2.78 23.77
C ARG A 5 10.91 -2.63 22.26
N VAL A 6 9.73 -2.98 21.78
CA VAL A 6 9.39 -2.93 20.34
C VAL A 6 8.28 -1.93 20.11
N LEU A 7 8.48 -1.01 19.18
CA LEU A 7 7.45 -0.08 18.73
C LEU A 7 6.89 -0.51 17.38
N ILE A 8 5.59 -0.73 17.29
CA ILE A 8 4.87 -0.90 16.03
C ILE A 8 4.18 0.42 15.70
N LEU A 9 4.43 0.94 14.52
CA LEU A 9 3.69 2.05 13.93
C LEU A 9 2.74 1.50 12.88
N ALA A 10 1.46 1.75 13.04
CA ALA A 10 0.42 1.26 12.14
C ALA A 10 -0.59 2.38 11.81
N PRO A 11 -1.34 2.30 10.72
CA PRO A 11 -2.51 3.16 10.52
C PRO A 11 -3.52 3.01 11.67
N LEU A 12 -4.22 4.09 11.99
CA LEU A 12 -5.12 4.16 13.16
C LEU A 12 -6.10 2.97 13.25
N ALA A 13 -6.71 2.62 12.12
CA ALA A 13 -7.71 1.54 12.05
C ALA A 13 -7.12 0.12 12.18
N VAL A 14 -5.80 -0.04 12.07
CA VAL A 14 -5.14 -1.36 12.04
C VAL A 14 -4.70 -1.81 13.44
N ALA A 15 -4.49 -0.88 14.37
CA ALA A 15 -3.92 -1.18 15.68
C ALA A 15 -4.72 -2.24 16.46
N GLU A 16 -6.05 -2.12 16.52
CA GLU A 16 -6.91 -3.09 17.23
C GLU A 16 -6.88 -4.47 16.58
N GLN A 17 -6.82 -4.53 15.26
CA GLN A 17 -6.69 -5.80 14.53
C GLN A 17 -5.34 -6.45 14.85
N THR A 18 -4.24 -5.71 14.83
CA THR A 18 -2.91 -6.22 15.14
C THR A 18 -2.84 -6.78 16.57
N ILE A 19 -3.47 -6.11 17.53
CA ILE A 19 -3.61 -6.58 18.91
C ILE A 19 -4.42 -7.89 18.97
N SER A 20 -5.54 -7.95 18.23
CA SER A 20 -6.38 -9.15 18.18
C SER A 20 -5.65 -10.34 17.56
N GLU A 21 -4.91 -10.12 16.47
CA GLU A 21 -4.09 -11.16 15.83
C GLU A 21 -2.94 -11.61 16.74
N GLY A 22 -2.30 -10.68 17.46
CA GLY A 22 -1.28 -11.00 18.46
C GLY A 22 -1.81 -11.96 19.53
N ARG A 23 -3.02 -11.70 20.06
CA ARG A 23 -3.65 -12.58 21.06
C ARG A 23 -3.89 -14.00 20.54
N ARG A 24 -4.19 -14.18 19.24
CA ARG A 24 -4.40 -15.51 18.63
C ARG A 24 -3.15 -16.38 18.59
N ILE A 25 -1.98 -15.76 18.70
CA ILE A 25 -0.68 -16.42 18.69
C ILE A 25 0.10 -16.20 20.01
N ASP A 26 -0.62 -15.89 21.09
CA ASP A 26 -0.08 -15.66 22.45
C ASP A 26 0.98 -14.55 22.52
N ILE A 27 0.88 -13.54 21.67
CA ILE A 27 1.74 -12.35 21.71
C ILE A 27 0.95 -11.17 22.28
N ALA A 28 1.39 -10.66 23.42
CA ALA A 28 0.81 -9.48 24.04
C ALA A 28 1.31 -8.20 23.33
N ILE A 29 0.37 -7.40 22.81
CA ILE A 29 0.64 -6.10 22.19
C ILE A 29 -0.19 -5.06 22.95
N ARG A 30 0.44 -3.96 23.38
CA ARG A 30 -0.22 -2.87 24.13
C ARG A 30 -0.36 -1.64 23.26
N LYS A 31 -1.58 -1.10 23.18
CA LYS A 31 -1.83 0.18 22.53
C LYS A 31 -1.40 1.31 23.45
N VAL A 32 -0.60 2.23 22.95
CA VAL A 32 -0.05 3.34 23.74
C VAL A 32 -0.11 4.65 22.93
N ASP A 33 -0.35 5.74 23.65
CA ASP A 33 -0.36 7.09 23.08
C ASP A 33 0.95 7.84 23.33
N ARG A 34 1.73 7.35 24.28
CA ARG A 34 3.06 7.85 24.65
C ARG A 34 3.94 6.65 25.05
N PRO A 35 5.27 6.77 24.95
CA PRO A 35 6.16 5.72 25.38
C PRO A 35 6.00 5.46 26.89
N ASP A 36 5.90 4.20 27.27
CA ASP A 36 6.02 3.77 28.66
C ASP A 36 7.35 3.06 28.88
N ALA A 37 7.71 2.83 30.14
CA ALA A 37 8.98 2.20 30.50
C ALA A 37 8.96 0.66 30.45
N GLU A 38 7.79 0.06 30.25
CA GLU A 38 7.64 -1.38 30.26
C GLU A 38 8.23 -2.04 29.01
N SER A 39 8.89 -3.17 29.18
CA SER A 39 9.32 -4.01 28.07
C SER A 39 8.13 -4.63 27.34
N GLY A 40 8.36 -5.14 26.13
CA GLY A 40 7.37 -5.77 25.30
C GLY A 40 6.98 -4.93 24.07
N ILE A 41 5.90 -5.33 23.43
CA ILE A 41 5.47 -4.74 22.16
C ILE A 41 4.43 -3.66 22.43
N GLN A 42 4.73 -2.46 21.98
CA GLN A 42 3.87 -1.30 22.00
C GLN A 42 3.42 -0.98 20.58
N ILE A 43 2.15 -0.64 20.38
CA ILE A 43 1.61 -0.20 19.10
C ILE A 43 0.97 1.18 19.22
N THR A 44 1.24 2.02 18.23
CA THR A 44 0.65 3.36 18.10
C THR A 44 0.43 3.70 16.63
N ASN A 45 -0.21 4.84 16.37
CA ASN A 45 -0.40 5.32 15.00
C ASN A 45 0.69 6.33 14.58
N TYR A 46 0.79 6.54 13.27
CA TYR A 46 1.79 7.45 12.70
C TYR A 46 1.60 8.92 13.13
N GLU A 47 0.38 9.35 13.43
CA GLU A 47 0.06 10.71 13.86
C GLU A 47 0.67 11.02 15.23
N LYS A 48 0.86 10.00 16.07
CA LYS A 48 1.45 10.13 17.41
C LYS A 48 2.96 9.94 17.45
N LEU A 49 3.60 9.67 16.29
CA LEU A 49 5.04 9.38 16.17
C LEU A 49 5.92 10.40 16.92
N GLY A 50 5.55 11.68 16.88
CA GLY A 50 6.30 12.75 17.55
C GLY A 50 6.46 12.58 19.07
N HIS A 51 5.53 11.87 19.73
CA HIS A 51 5.61 11.60 21.18
C HIS A 51 6.70 10.56 21.52
N PHE A 52 7.17 9.80 20.55
CA PHE A 52 8.08 8.68 20.73
C PHE A 52 9.53 9.02 20.38
N VAL A 53 9.80 10.25 19.95
CA VAL A 53 11.15 10.73 19.64
C VAL A 53 12.03 10.66 20.89
N GLY A 54 13.23 10.09 20.75
CA GLY A 54 14.19 9.95 21.85
C GLY A 54 13.88 8.82 22.85
N ALA A 55 12.74 8.13 22.72
CA ALA A 55 12.44 6.99 23.57
C ALA A 55 13.32 5.78 23.19
N PRO A 56 13.87 5.02 24.19
CA PRO A 56 14.78 3.90 23.92
C PRO A 56 13.99 2.66 23.49
N TYR A 57 13.95 2.39 22.20
CA TYR A 57 13.43 1.17 21.61
C TYR A 57 14.56 0.31 21.03
N ASP A 58 14.42 -1.02 21.17
CA ASP A 58 15.34 -2.01 20.59
C ASP A 58 14.95 -2.37 19.16
N ALA A 59 13.67 -2.21 18.84
CA ALA A 59 13.14 -2.46 17.49
C ALA A 59 11.98 -1.52 17.14
N ILE A 60 11.85 -1.23 15.85
CA ILE A 60 10.71 -0.52 15.28
C ILE A 60 10.18 -1.26 14.07
N VAL A 61 8.86 -1.38 14.00
CA VAL A 61 8.12 -2.00 12.89
C VAL A 61 7.22 -0.95 12.27
N LEU A 62 7.33 -0.75 10.97
CA LEU A 62 6.42 0.08 10.19
C LEU A 62 5.42 -0.83 9.48
N ASP A 63 4.20 -0.89 9.98
CA ASP A 63 3.09 -1.54 9.30
C ASP A 63 2.48 -0.56 8.29
N GLU A 64 2.19 -1.04 7.08
CA GLU A 64 1.86 -0.21 5.91
C GLU A 64 2.92 0.86 5.64
N SER A 65 4.17 0.42 5.55
CA SER A 65 5.35 1.28 5.37
C SER A 65 5.37 2.07 4.05
N GLY A 66 4.34 1.94 3.20
CA GLY A 66 4.08 2.82 2.06
C GLY A 66 4.07 4.31 2.40
N ILE A 67 3.94 4.67 3.68
CA ILE A 67 4.09 6.05 4.15
C ILE A 67 5.46 6.66 3.84
N LEU A 68 6.48 5.84 3.65
CA LEU A 68 7.82 6.27 3.26
C LEU A 68 7.92 6.79 1.81
N LYS A 69 6.92 6.56 0.97
CA LYS A 69 6.94 6.92 -0.47
C LYS A 69 7.04 8.43 -0.73
N SER A 70 6.46 9.26 0.14
CA SER A 70 6.50 10.73 -0.02
C SER A 70 7.86 11.27 0.38
N LEU A 71 8.62 11.81 -0.57
CA LEU A 71 9.96 12.35 -0.32
C LEU A 71 9.95 13.54 0.64
N ASP A 72 8.95 14.40 0.54
CA ASP A 72 8.79 15.60 1.36
C ASP A 72 7.84 15.39 2.55
N GLY A 73 7.44 14.15 2.81
CA GLY A 73 6.51 13.80 3.88
C GLY A 73 7.11 14.05 5.26
N LYS A 74 6.40 14.80 6.10
CA LYS A 74 6.83 15.08 7.50
C LYS A 74 7.13 13.80 8.28
N THR A 75 6.28 12.79 8.13
CA THR A 75 6.44 11.50 8.81
C THR A 75 7.71 10.78 8.34
N ARG A 76 7.96 10.70 7.02
CA ARG A 76 9.19 10.11 6.49
C ARG A 76 10.42 10.83 7.02
N THR A 77 10.44 12.16 6.95
CA THR A 77 11.57 12.98 7.43
C THR A 77 11.84 12.72 8.92
N MET A 78 10.79 12.62 9.73
CA MET A 78 10.93 12.32 11.15
C MET A 78 11.46 10.91 11.38
N LEU A 79 10.95 9.90 10.66
CA LEU A 79 11.42 8.51 10.74
C LEU A 79 12.90 8.40 10.41
N LEU A 80 13.34 9.02 9.31
CA LEU A 80 14.75 9.00 8.90
C LEU A 80 15.67 9.73 9.86
N ARG A 81 15.22 10.85 10.43
CA ARG A 81 16.06 11.66 11.32
C ARG A 81 16.17 11.09 12.73
N GLU A 82 15.05 10.60 13.27
CA GLU A 82 14.96 10.29 14.71
C GLU A 82 14.99 8.79 15.02
N PHE A 83 14.63 7.92 14.05
CA PHE A 83 14.42 6.49 14.33
C PHE A 83 15.41 5.56 13.61
N THR A 84 16.28 6.08 12.74
CA THR A 84 17.32 5.25 12.08
C THR A 84 18.40 4.75 13.03
N GLY A 85 18.53 5.34 14.21
CA GLY A 85 19.41 4.88 15.28
C GLY A 85 18.93 3.60 15.99
N ILE A 86 17.66 3.20 15.81
CA ILE A 86 17.13 1.95 16.37
C ILE A 86 17.75 0.77 15.64
N PRO A 87 18.37 -0.20 16.37
CA PRO A 87 19.19 -1.23 15.74
C PRO A 87 18.41 -2.21 14.87
N ARG A 88 17.17 -2.54 15.26
CA ARG A 88 16.32 -3.48 14.51
C ARG A 88 15.14 -2.74 13.90
N ARG A 89 15.03 -2.79 12.59
CA ARG A 89 14.00 -2.08 11.82
C ARG A 89 13.34 -3.02 10.84
N LEU A 90 12.00 -2.99 10.77
CA LEU A 90 11.20 -3.79 9.86
C LEU A 90 10.19 -2.90 9.14
N CYS A 91 10.04 -3.09 7.85
CA CYS A 91 9.01 -2.47 7.03
C CYS A 91 8.09 -3.56 6.48
N CYS A 92 6.78 -3.42 6.72
CA CYS A 92 5.75 -4.30 6.20
C CYS A 92 4.83 -3.52 5.27
N THR A 93 4.64 -3.98 4.05
CA THR A 93 3.68 -3.40 3.10
C THR A 93 3.36 -4.38 1.98
N ALA A 94 2.12 -4.34 1.51
CA ALA A 94 1.70 -5.09 0.33
C ALA A 94 2.09 -4.37 -0.98
N THR A 95 2.39 -3.08 -0.94
CA THR A 95 2.68 -2.23 -2.09
C THR A 95 3.96 -1.41 -1.86
N PRO A 96 5.15 -2.08 -1.89
CA PRO A 96 6.41 -1.43 -1.52
C PRO A 96 6.86 -0.33 -2.52
N ALA A 97 6.41 -0.40 -3.76
CA ALA A 97 6.71 0.56 -4.83
C ALA A 97 5.47 0.76 -5.71
N PRO A 98 4.42 1.43 -5.20
CA PRO A 98 3.13 1.50 -5.88
C PRO A 98 3.15 2.35 -7.17
N ASN A 99 4.09 3.25 -7.33
CA ASN A 99 4.19 4.11 -8.50
C ASN A 99 5.42 3.81 -9.34
N ASP A 100 6.58 3.65 -8.73
CA ASP A 100 7.86 3.43 -9.41
C ASP A 100 8.83 2.62 -8.54
N LEU A 101 9.69 1.82 -9.17
CA LEU A 101 10.73 1.01 -8.48
C LEU A 101 11.70 1.84 -7.66
N SER A 102 11.91 3.11 -8.01
CA SER A 102 12.75 4.06 -7.27
C SER A 102 12.26 4.27 -5.83
N GLU A 103 10.98 4.03 -5.55
CA GLU A 103 10.39 4.14 -4.20
C GLU A 103 10.97 3.11 -3.22
N LEU A 104 11.50 1.97 -3.71
CA LEU A 104 12.21 0.99 -2.87
C LEU A 104 13.43 1.59 -2.17
N ALA A 105 14.01 2.65 -2.73
CA ALA A 105 15.13 3.35 -2.12
C ALA A 105 14.77 3.94 -0.75
N ASN A 106 13.51 4.34 -0.54
CA ASN A 106 13.07 4.90 0.73
C ASN A 106 13.05 3.85 1.84
N HIS A 107 12.65 2.61 1.50
CA HIS A 107 12.71 1.48 2.42
C HIS A 107 14.16 1.09 2.72
N SER A 108 15.01 0.99 1.68
CA SER A 108 16.43 0.69 1.81
C SER A 108 17.15 1.70 2.72
N GLU A 109 16.87 2.99 2.55
CA GLU A 109 17.43 4.07 3.37
C GLU A 109 16.99 3.98 4.83
N PHE A 110 15.70 3.81 5.10
CA PHE A 110 15.19 3.66 6.46
C PHE A 110 15.76 2.40 7.14
N LEU A 111 15.85 1.29 6.43
CA LEU A 111 16.42 0.04 6.94
C LEU A 111 17.94 0.11 7.12
N GLY A 112 18.61 1.12 6.57
CA GLY A 112 20.07 1.29 6.66
C GLY A 112 20.83 0.33 5.76
N VAL A 113 20.22 -0.14 4.69
CA VAL A 113 20.85 -1.05 3.71
C VAL A 113 21.71 -0.26 2.72
N MET A 114 21.14 0.78 2.13
CA MET A 114 21.81 1.67 1.17
C MET A 114 21.02 2.98 1.11
N SER A 115 21.69 4.10 1.02
CA SER A 115 21.02 5.39 0.88
C SER A 115 20.28 5.49 -0.46
N ARG A 116 19.24 6.34 -0.51
CA ARG A 116 18.49 6.58 -1.74
C ARG A 116 19.41 7.02 -2.89
N VAL A 117 20.34 7.93 -2.62
CA VAL A 117 21.26 8.45 -3.63
C VAL A 117 22.16 7.34 -4.19
N GLU A 118 22.74 6.52 -3.34
CA GLU A 118 23.57 5.39 -3.76
C GLU A 118 22.81 4.37 -4.59
N MET A 119 21.58 4.00 -4.16
CA MET A 119 20.76 3.06 -4.90
C MET A 119 20.43 3.58 -6.30
N LEU A 120 20.00 4.84 -6.41
CA LEU A 120 19.68 5.47 -7.69
C LEU A 120 20.91 5.57 -8.59
N ALA A 121 22.04 6.01 -8.07
CA ALA A 121 23.29 6.09 -8.84
C ALA A 121 23.75 4.71 -9.33
N THR A 122 23.60 3.67 -8.51
CA THR A 122 24.05 2.32 -8.83
C THR A 122 23.19 1.66 -9.90
N PHE A 123 21.89 1.66 -9.70
CA PHE A 123 20.97 0.82 -10.47
C PHE A 123 20.10 1.58 -11.48
N PHE A 124 19.94 2.90 -11.34
CA PHE A 124 19.00 3.68 -12.14
C PHE A 124 19.70 4.69 -13.04
N VAL A 125 18.99 5.14 -14.06
CA VAL A 125 19.36 6.28 -14.90
C VAL A 125 18.22 7.29 -14.87
N HIS A 126 18.55 8.56 -14.81
CA HIS A 126 17.58 9.64 -14.89
C HIS A 126 17.15 9.82 -16.34
N ASP A 127 15.86 9.78 -16.60
CA ASP A 127 15.24 9.92 -17.92
C ASP A 127 14.34 11.17 -17.87
N SER A 128 14.83 12.28 -18.39
CA SER A 128 14.15 13.58 -18.36
C SER A 128 12.87 13.63 -19.20
N ASP A 129 12.70 12.69 -20.13
CA ASP A 129 11.54 12.65 -21.04
C ASP A 129 10.31 11.92 -20.44
N ARG A 130 10.47 11.32 -19.27
CA ARG A 130 9.37 10.67 -18.56
C ARG A 130 8.60 11.68 -17.69
N SER A 131 7.46 12.12 -18.18
CA SER A 131 6.47 12.83 -17.36
C SER A 131 5.77 11.85 -16.42
N GLY A 132 5.78 12.12 -15.09
CA GLY A 132 4.89 11.48 -14.11
C GLY A 132 5.51 10.51 -13.09
N SER A 133 6.79 10.25 -13.14
CA SER A 133 7.59 9.64 -12.08
C SER A 133 8.76 10.57 -11.77
N ASP A 134 9.52 10.29 -10.72
CA ASP A 134 10.77 11.01 -10.39
C ASP A 134 11.82 10.97 -11.53
N GLY A 135 11.45 10.59 -12.75
CA GLY A 135 12.32 10.47 -13.92
C GLY A 135 13.34 9.33 -13.84
N TRP A 136 13.26 8.44 -12.88
CA TRP A 136 14.23 7.37 -12.71
C TRP A 136 13.77 6.07 -13.39
N ARG A 137 14.67 5.44 -14.15
CA ARG A 137 14.46 4.16 -14.82
C ARG A 137 15.57 3.17 -14.46
N LEU A 138 15.21 1.95 -14.11
CA LEU A 138 16.16 0.87 -13.87
C LEU A 138 16.98 0.60 -15.14
N LYS A 139 18.33 0.59 -15.04
CA LYS A 139 19.24 0.27 -16.12
C LYS A 139 19.01 -1.17 -16.60
N GLY A 140 18.87 -1.40 -17.89
CA GLY A 140 18.57 -2.72 -18.43
C GLY A 140 19.59 -3.79 -18.03
N HIS A 141 20.88 -3.47 -18.06
CA HIS A 141 21.97 -4.37 -17.64
C HIS A 141 22.07 -4.56 -16.12
N ALA A 142 21.40 -3.72 -15.32
CA ALA A 142 21.44 -3.81 -13.87
C ALA A 142 20.26 -4.60 -13.28
N GLN A 143 19.30 -5.07 -14.08
CA GLN A 143 18.09 -5.74 -13.58
C GLN A 143 18.40 -6.92 -12.65
N ASP A 144 19.18 -7.88 -13.11
CA ASP A 144 19.55 -9.05 -12.32
C ASP A 144 20.30 -8.68 -11.03
N ALA A 145 21.24 -7.75 -11.13
CA ALA A 145 22.00 -7.29 -9.96
C ALA A 145 21.11 -6.57 -8.95
N PHE A 146 20.16 -5.77 -9.42
CA PHE A 146 19.18 -5.09 -8.60
C PHE A 146 18.28 -6.07 -7.84
N TRP A 147 17.69 -7.06 -8.52
CA TRP A 147 16.82 -8.03 -7.86
C TRP A 147 17.56 -8.93 -6.88
N ARG A 148 18.79 -9.37 -7.20
CA ARG A 148 19.64 -10.10 -6.25
C ARG A 148 20.00 -9.25 -5.04
N TRP A 149 20.19 -7.95 -5.21
CA TRP A 149 20.42 -7.03 -4.10
C TRP A 149 19.17 -6.87 -3.25
N VAL A 150 17.99 -6.65 -3.85
CA VAL A 150 16.70 -6.57 -3.13
C VAL A 150 16.46 -7.84 -2.31
N ALA A 151 16.67 -9.02 -2.90
CA ALA A 151 16.48 -10.31 -2.23
C ALA A 151 17.35 -10.55 -0.99
N LYS A 152 18.39 -9.73 -0.77
CA LYS A 152 19.23 -9.84 0.43
C LYS A 152 18.62 -9.20 1.68
N TRP A 153 17.67 -8.29 1.50
CA TRP A 153 17.09 -7.50 2.59
C TRP A 153 15.57 -7.41 2.57
N ALA A 154 14.92 -7.84 1.49
CA ALA A 154 13.48 -7.83 1.33
C ALA A 154 12.96 -9.22 0.96
N THR A 155 11.82 -9.58 1.57
CA THR A 155 11.10 -10.82 1.30
C THR A 155 9.72 -10.46 0.74
N TYR A 156 9.28 -11.17 -0.30
CA TYR A 156 7.96 -11.03 -0.89
C TYR A 156 7.28 -12.40 -0.99
N VAL A 157 6.19 -12.58 -0.28
CA VAL A 157 5.40 -13.81 -0.27
C VAL A 157 3.96 -13.47 -0.63
N ARG A 158 3.44 -14.09 -1.66
CA ARG A 158 2.03 -13.94 -2.10
C ARG A 158 1.17 -15.10 -1.65
N MET A 159 1.75 -16.29 -1.76
CA MET A 159 1.10 -17.57 -1.48
C MET A 159 2.09 -18.51 -0.79
N PRO A 160 1.64 -19.46 0.01
CA PRO A 160 2.49 -20.50 0.59
C PRO A 160 3.36 -21.23 -0.43
N SER A 161 2.88 -21.40 -1.68
CA SER A 161 3.63 -22.01 -2.77
C SER A 161 4.87 -21.24 -3.20
N ASP A 162 4.95 -19.93 -2.95
CA ASP A 162 6.17 -19.16 -3.18
C ASP A 162 7.33 -19.67 -2.29
N LEU A 163 7.00 -20.27 -1.12
CA LEU A 163 7.95 -20.89 -0.18
C LEU A 163 8.02 -22.42 -0.32
N GLY A 164 7.24 -23.00 -1.25
CA GLY A 164 7.21 -24.45 -1.51
C GLY A 164 6.23 -25.25 -0.64
N PHE A 165 5.29 -24.58 0.02
CA PHE A 165 4.18 -25.21 0.75
C PHE A 165 2.93 -25.32 -0.12
N ASP A 166 1.95 -26.13 0.29
CA ASP A 166 0.64 -26.17 -0.33
C ASP A 166 -0.14 -24.88 -0.01
N ASP A 167 -0.81 -24.33 -1.01
CA ASP A 167 -1.63 -23.13 -0.84
C ASP A 167 -2.90 -23.36 -0.03
N GLY A 168 -3.42 -24.56 -0.02
CA GLY A 168 -4.57 -24.95 0.84
C GLY A 168 -5.69 -23.91 0.84
N ASP A 169 -6.08 -23.49 2.04
CA ASP A 169 -7.12 -22.47 2.28
C ASP A 169 -6.70 -21.04 1.90
N PHE A 170 -5.45 -20.82 1.52
CA PHE A 170 -4.96 -19.50 1.10
C PHE A 170 -5.29 -19.16 -0.35
N LYS A 171 -5.81 -20.11 -1.13
CA LYS A 171 -6.31 -19.83 -2.47
C LYS A 171 -7.50 -18.89 -2.40
N LEU A 172 -7.35 -17.73 -3.00
CA LEU A 172 -8.46 -16.79 -3.13
C LEU A 172 -9.38 -17.22 -4.27
N PRO A 173 -10.70 -17.00 -4.14
CA PRO A 173 -11.62 -17.20 -5.24
C PRO A 173 -11.33 -16.24 -6.40
N GLU A 174 -12.00 -16.48 -7.52
CA GLU A 174 -11.89 -15.62 -8.68
C GLU A 174 -12.23 -14.16 -8.35
N LEU A 175 -11.48 -13.22 -8.92
CA LEU A 175 -11.77 -11.79 -8.88
C LEU A 175 -12.11 -11.33 -10.30
N ALA A 176 -13.39 -11.01 -10.53
CA ALA A 176 -13.87 -10.43 -11.77
C ALA A 176 -13.86 -8.90 -11.65
N ILE A 177 -13.08 -8.24 -12.50
CA ILE A 177 -13.05 -6.77 -12.57
C ILE A 177 -13.69 -6.35 -13.89
N THR A 178 -14.82 -5.65 -13.80
CA THR A 178 -15.55 -5.12 -14.95
C THR A 178 -15.52 -3.60 -14.95
N GLN A 179 -15.57 -3.01 -16.12
CA GLN A 179 -15.62 -1.57 -16.29
C GLN A 179 -16.92 -1.19 -17.01
N GLU A 180 -17.70 -0.35 -16.35
CA GLU A 180 -18.92 0.25 -16.89
C GLU A 180 -18.61 1.68 -17.31
N MET A 181 -18.75 1.97 -18.60
CA MET A 181 -18.46 3.27 -19.16
C MET A 181 -19.76 4.06 -19.36
N VAL A 182 -19.82 5.21 -18.70
CA VAL A 182 -20.93 6.15 -18.86
C VAL A 182 -20.53 7.20 -19.88
N ARG A 183 -21.31 7.34 -20.95
CA ARG A 183 -21.11 8.39 -21.97
C ARG A 183 -21.78 9.67 -21.51
N VAL A 184 -21.02 10.75 -21.48
CA VAL A 184 -21.50 12.07 -21.10
C VAL A 184 -20.98 13.08 -22.12
N ASP A 185 -21.86 13.87 -22.72
CA ASP A 185 -21.50 14.95 -23.66
C ASP A 185 -20.84 16.14 -22.96
N TRP A 186 -19.89 15.87 -22.07
CA TRP A 186 -19.10 16.89 -21.39
C TRP A 186 -17.75 17.07 -22.08
N LYS A 187 -17.40 18.33 -22.33
CA LYS A 187 -16.09 18.72 -22.87
C LYS A 187 -15.51 19.84 -22.02
N PRO A 188 -14.17 19.83 -21.74
CA PRO A 188 -13.52 20.97 -21.09
C PRO A 188 -13.71 22.24 -21.90
N GLU A 189 -13.89 23.38 -21.23
CA GLU A 189 -13.98 24.69 -21.91
C GLU A 189 -12.73 24.93 -22.77
N GLY A 190 -12.95 25.22 -24.06
CA GLY A 190 -11.85 25.50 -25.00
C GLY A 190 -11.27 24.28 -25.74
N MET A 191 -11.76 23.06 -25.49
CA MET A 191 -11.34 21.87 -26.23
C MET A 191 -12.43 21.36 -27.18
N LEU A 192 -12.02 21.07 -28.42
CA LEU A 192 -12.93 20.50 -29.46
C LEU A 192 -13.19 18.99 -29.22
N PHE A 193 -12.29 18.29 -28.50
CA PHE A 193 -12.37 16.85 -28.23
C PHE A 193 -12.02 16.58 -26.76
N SER A 194 -12.64 15.58 -26.15
CA SER A 194 -12.36 15.11 -24.78
C SER A 194 -11.06 14.32 -24.66
N ALA A 195 -10.24 14.26 -25.70
CA ALA A 195 -9.02 13.47 -25.74
C ALA A 195 -7.92 14.13 -24.89
N GLY A 196 -7.52 13.45 -23.78
CA GLY A 196 -6.31 13.76 -23.07
C GLY A 196 -6.42 14.79 -21.95
N LEU A 197 -7.23 14.50 -20.91
CA LEU A 197 -7.17 15.26 -19.66
C LEU A 197 -5.78 15.16 -19.06
N GLY A 198 -4.97 16.22 -19.19
CA GLY A 198 -3.55 16.21 -18.81
C GLY A 198 -3.29 16.45 -17.33
N GLY A 199 -4.15 17.18 -16.65
CA GLY A 199 -3.95 17.64 -15.27
C GLY A 199 -4.86 16.97 -14.23
N ILE A 200 -4.46 17.05 -12.96
CA ILE A 200 -5.28 16.57 -11.82
C ILE A 200 -6.55 17.43 -11.67
N SER A 201 -6.48 18.74 -11.99
CA SER A 201 -7.64 19.66 -12.00
C SER A 201 -8.67 19.24 -13.02
N ASP A 202 -8.25 19.00 -14.26
CA ASP A 202 -9.13 18.63 -15.36
C ASP A 202 -9.90 17.34 -15.08
N ARG A 203 -9.23 16.37 -14.45
CA ARG A 203 -9.84 15.11 -14.03
C ARG A 203 -10.86 15.30 -12.91
N ARG A 204 -10.61 16.21 -11.96
CA ARG A 204 -11.58 16.55 -10.91
C ARG A 204 -12.81 17.22 -11.48
N ASP A 205 -12.65 18.08 -12.46
CA ASP A 205 -13.77 18.81 -13.10
C ASP A 205 -14.57 17.85 -13.99
N ALA A 206 -13.93 16.98 -14.76
CA ALA A 206 -14.60 15.90 -15.47
C ALA A 206 -15.44 15.04 -14.51
N ARG A 207 -14.85 14.67 -13.38
CA ARG A 207 -15.49 13.83 -12.37
C ARG A 207 -16.70 14.48 -11.71
N ARG A 208 -16.67 15.81 -11.51
CA ARG A 208 -17.82 16.58 -11.00
C ARG A 208 -18.94 16.69 -12.03
N ASN A 209 -18.59 16.95 -13.28
CA ASN A 209 -19.56 17.17 -14.34
C ASN A 209 -20.23 15.88 -14.86
N THR A 210 -19.64 14.72 -14.55
CA THR A 210 -20.21 13.41 -14.90
C THR A 210 -20.86 12.70 -13.71
N LEU A 211 -20.98 13.39 -12.56
CA LEU A 211 -21.42 12.84 -11.29
C LEU A 211 -22.79 12.14 -11.40
N ASP A 212 -23.80 12.84 -11.85
CA ASP A 212 -25.20 12.36 -11.85
C ASP A 212 -25.35 11.10 -12.70
N ALA A 213 -24.71 11.07 -13.88
CA ALA A 213 -24.76 9.91 -14.77
C ALA A 213 -24.06 8.69 -14.17
N ARG A 214 -22.94 8.88 -13.46
CA ARG A 214 -22.23 7.79 -12.78
C ARG A 214 -23.00 7.29 -11.56
N VAL A 215 -23.62 8.18 -10.78
CA VAL A 215 -24.49 7.82 -9.65
C VAL A 215 -25.70 7.02 -10.14
N GLU A 216 -26.37 7.47 -11.19
CA GLU A 216 -27.53 6.78 -11.76
C GLU A 216 -27.14 5.37 -12.23
N ARG A 217 -26.06 5.24 -13.01
CA ARG A 217 -25.58 3.94 -13.47
C ARG A 217 -25.19 3.00 -12.33
N SER A 218 -24.55 3.54 -11.29
CA SER A 218 -24.19 2.77 -10.09
C SER A 218 -25.43 2.27 -9.35
N ALA A 219 -26.44 3.11 -9.19
CA ALA A 219 -27.70 2.72 -8.57
C ALA A 219 -28.43 1.63 -9.38
N GLU A 220 -28.47 1.72 -10.70
CA GLU A 220 -29.02 0.67 -11.57
C GLU A 220 -28.36 -0.67 -11.34
N ILE A 221 -27.01 -0.72 -11.30
CA ILE A 221 -26.21 -1.93 -11.07
C ILE A 221 -26.54 -2.54 -9.70
N ILE A 222 -26.61 -1.72 -8.66
CA ILE A 222 -26.87 -2.17 -7.29
C ILE A 222 -28.30 -2.70 -7.16
N LEU A 223 -29.26 -1.96 -7.73
CA LEU A 223 -30.68 -2.35 -7.67
C LEU A 223 -31.02 -3.60 -8.49
N ALA A 224 -30.22 -3.91 -9.50
CA ALA A 224 -30.37 -5.14 -10.28
C ALA A 224 -30.03 -6.42 -9.50
N SER A 225 -29.44 -6.29 -8.29
CA SER A 225 -29.04 -7.40 -7.43
C SER A 225 -29.69 -7.28 -6.05
N SER A 226 -30.05 -8.40 -5.44
CA SER A 226 -30.52 -8.46 -4.04
C SER A 226 -29.38 -8.66 -3.03
N GLU A 227 -28.13 -8.76 -3.49
CA GLU A 227 -26.97 -9.01 -2.64
C GLU A 227 -26.43 -7.74 -2.00
N GLN A 228 -25.55 -7.90 -1.01
CA GLN A 228 -24.85 -6.79 -0.38
C GLN A 228 -23.79 -6.19 -1.32
N TRP A 229 -23.62 -4.87 -1.21
CA TRP A 229 -22.65 -4.09 -1.96
C TRP A 229 -21.78 -3.23 -1.06
N LEU A 230 -20.50 -3.17 -1.39
CA LEU A 230 -19.56 -2.20 -0.86
C LEU A 230 -19.21 -1.19 -1.96
N VAL A 231 -19.50 0.08 -1.73
CA VAL A 231 -19.25 1.14 -2.72
C VAL A 231 -18.13 2.06 -2.25
N TRP A 232 -17.13 2.19 -3.09
CA TRP A 232 -16.02 3.10 -2.89
C TRP A 232 -16.23 4.40 -3.68
N CYS A 233 -16.32 5.52 -2.98
CA CYS A 233 -16.42 6.85 -3.60
C CYS A 233 -15.16 7.68 -3.32
N GLY A 234 -14.90 8.68 -4.16
CA GLY A 234 -13.78 9.61 -3.99
C GLY A 234 -14.24 11.00 -3.57
N LEU A 235 -15.42 11.42 -4.06
CA LEU A 235 -16.03 12.70 -3.72
C LEU A 235 -17.16 12.47 -2.71
N ASN A 236 -17.40 13.46 -1.81
CA ASN A 236 -18.56 13.39 -0.91
C ASN A 236 -19.87 13.34 -1.72
N ALA A 237 -19.98 14.19 -2.73
CA ALA A 237 -21.16 14.25 -3.59
C ALA A 237 -21.48 12.94 -4.31
N GLU A 238 -20.51 12.06 -4.55
CA GLU A 238 -20.75 10.71 -5.08
C GLU A 238 -21.49 9.83 -4.07
N GLY A 239 -21.06 9.88 -2.80
CA GLY A 239 -21.69 9.15 -1.72
C GLY A 239 -23.09 9.68 -1.42
N ASP A 240 -23.22 11.01 -1.26
CA ASP A 240 -24.48 11.70 -0.96
C ASP A 240 -25.54 11.43 -2.06
N GLY A 241 -25.09 11.48 -3.33
CA GLY A 241 -25.95 11.20 -4.48
C GLY A 241 -26.46 9.77 -4.51
N LEU A 242 -25.57 8.81 -4.22
CA LEU A 242 -25.93 7.40 -4.23
C LEU A 242 -26.82 7.02 -3.03
N GLU A 243 -26.53 7.52 -1.83
CA GLU A 243 -27.37 7.33 -0.64
C GLU A 243 -28.78 7.89 -0.87
N LYS A 244 -28.88 9.11 -1.43
CA LYS A 244 -30.18 9.68 -1.79
C LYS A 244 -30.94 8.83 -2.80
N ARG A 245 -30.26 8.20 -3.75
CA ARG A 245 -30.87 7.41 -4.83
C ARG A 245 -31.34 6.04 -4.35
N LEU A 246 -30.60 5.42 -3.43
CA LEU A 246 -30.89 4.09 -2.88
C LEU A 246 -31.80 4.13 -1.63
N GLY A 247 -31.90 5.28 -0.96
CA GLY A 247 -32.76 5.47 0.22
C GLY A 247 -32.35 4.58 1.41
N ASP A 248 -33.34 4.01 2.08
CA ASP A 248 -33.16 3.22 3.31
C ASP A 248 -32.30 1.94 3.14
N ASP A 249 -32.06 1.52 1.92
CA ASP A 249 -31.26 0.35 1.57
C ASP A 249 -29.74 0.67 1.50
N CYS A 250 -29.39 1.89 1.82
CA CYS A 250 -28.02 2.42 1.76
C CYS A 250 -27.64 3.14 3.04
N VAL A 251 -26.38 2.98 3.44
CA VAL A 251 -25.77 3.76 4.51
C VAL A 251 -24.42 4.28 4.05
N GLN A 252 -24.20 5.58 4.26
CA GLN A 252 -22.91 6.21 3.98
C GLN A 252 -22.12 6.40 5.27
N ILE A 253 -20.83 6.02 5.22
CA ILE A 253 -19.87 6.37 6.27
C ILE A 253 -18.95 7.45 5.73
N ALA A 254 -19.09 8.63 6.33
CA ALA A 254 -18.36 9.85 5.93
C ALA A 254 -17.23 10.20 6.92
N GLY A 255 -16.34 11.09 6.52
CA GLY A 255 -15.25 11.54 7.38
C GLY A 255 -15.69 12.40 8.56
N CYS A 256 -16.88 13.01 8.48
CA CYS A 256 -17.48 13.82 9.55
C CYS A 256 -18.21 12.99 10.62
N ASP A 257 -18.49 11.71 10.33
CA ASP A 257 -19.12 10.83 11.33
C ASP A 257 -18.19 10.61 12.53
N SER A 258 -18.74 10.56 13.71
CA SER A 258 -18.02 10.13 14.91
C SER A 258 -17.61 8.65 14.80
N ASP A 259 -16.68 8.22 15.64
CA ASP A 259 -16.24 6.82 15.60
C ASP A 259 -17.36 5.85 15.98
N ASP A 260 -18.25 6.23 16.89
CA ASP A 260 -19.40 5.43 17.30
C ASP A 260 -20.41 5.31 16.13
N GLU A 261 -20.70 6.40 15.42
CA GLU A 261 -21.58 6.38 14.24
C GLU A 261 -21.01 5.51 13.12
N LYS A 262 -19.70 5.57 12.89
CA LYS A 262 -19.04 4.71 11.88
C LYS A 262 -19.19 3.22 12.24
N ILE A 263 -19.02 2.88 13.52
CA ILE A 263 -19.15 1.52 14.02
C ILE A 263 -20.60 1.05 13.87
N GLU A 264 -21.59 1.85 14.29
CA GLU A 264 -23.00 1.52 14.19
C GLU A 264 -23.43 1.27 12.74
N LYS A 265 -23.06 2.19 11.83
CA LYS A 265 -23.38 2.07 10.39
C LYS A 265 -22.76 0.79 9.78
N GLU A 266 -21.49 0.51 10.12
CA GLU A 266 -20.79 -0.71 9.66
C GLU A 266 -21.45 -1.97 10.19
N MET A 267 -21.85 -1.99 11.47
CA MET A 267 -22.53 -3.13 12.09
C MET A 267 -23.88 -3.41 11.43
N ARG A 268 -24.69 -2.39 11.15
CA ARG A 268 -25.99 -2.53 10.44
C ARG A 268 -25.80 -3.14 9.05
N TRP A 269 -24.79 -2.65 8.30
CA TRP A 269 -24.49 -3.24 7.00
C TRP A 269 -23.98 -4.67 7.11
N ARG A 270 -23.09 -4.96 8.06
CA ARG A 270 -22.57 -6.31 8.29
C ARG A 270 -23.67 -7.30 8.71
N ALA A 271 -24.64 -6.87 9.50
CA ALA A 271 -25.79 -7.68 9.90
C ALA A 271 -26.78 -7.95 8.75
N GLY A 272 -26.70 -7.16 7.66
CA GLY A 272 -27.63 -7.25 6.55
C GLY A 272 -28.89 -6.39 6.71
N ASP A 273 -28.96 -5.55 7.75
CA ASP A 273 -30.08 -4.62 7.95
C ASP A 273 -30.12 -3.54 6.85
N VAL A 274 -28.97 -3.27 6.28
CA VAL A 274 -28.78 -2.37 5.13
C VAL A 274 -27.92 -3.09 4.09
N ARG A 275 -28.33 -3.05 2.85
CA ARG A 275 -27.70 -3.82 1.79
C ARG A 275 -26.47 -3.16 1.20
N THR A 276 -26.41 -1.84 1.18
CA THR A 276 -25.34 -1.08 0.55
C THR A 276 -24.59 -0.22 1.56
N LEU A 277 -23.27 -0.40 1.60
CA LEU A 277 -22.35 0.49 2.34
C LEU A 277 -21.58 1.35 1.36
N VAL A 278 -21.67 2.67 1.53
CA VAL A 278 -20.89 3.65 0.76
C VAL A 278 -19.84 4.29 1.65
N THR A 279 -18.58 4.30 1.22
CA THR A 279 -17.50 4.93 1.98
C THR A 279 -16.33 5.31 1.09
N LYS A 280 -15.31 5.95 1.66
CA LYS A 280 -14.07 6.31 0.97
C LYS A 280 -12.92 5.38 1.37
N SER A 281 -12.03 5.12 0.42
CA SER A 281 -10.79 4.38 0.68
C SER A 281 -9.92 5.03 1.76
N SER A 282 -9.97 6.35 1.90
CA SER A 282 -9.26 7.10 2.94
C SER A 282 -9.83 6.88 4.34
N ILE A 283 -11.09 6.45 4.49
CA ILE A 283 -11.76 6.21 5.78
C ILE A 283 -11.57 4.76 6.19
N PHE A 284 -11.94 3.82 5.33
CA PHE A 284 -11.93 2.39 5.60
C PHE A 284 -11.09 1.56 4.62
N GLY A 285 -10.27 2.19 3.80
CA GLY A 285 -9.32 1.48 2.93
C GLY A 285 -8.28 0.66 3.70
N TRP A 286 -8.15 0.87 5.02
CA TRP A 286 -7.15 0.23 5.87
C TRP A 286 -7.81 -0.58 6.99
N GLY A 287 -7.36 -1.81 7.20
CA GLY A 287 -7.62 -2.61 8.41
C GLY A 287 -8.94 -3.36 8.52
N MET A 288 -9.96 -3.10 7.72
CA MET A 288 -11.25 -3.78 7.87
C MET A 288 -11.33 -5.11 7.11
N ASN A 289 -12.10 -6.05 7.66
CA ASN A 289 -12.30 -7.40 7.12
C ASN A 289 -13.75 -7.58 6.70
N TRP A 290 -14.02 -7.47 5.40
CA TRP A 290 -15.37 -7.53 4.83
C TRP A 290 -15.57 -8.67 3.83
N GLN A 291 -14.94 -9.84 4.11
CA GLN A 291 -15.07 -11.02 3.26
C GLN A 291 -16.49 -11.63 3.23
N HIS A 292 -17.43 -11.14 4.03
CA HIS A 292 -18.84 -11.49 3.91
C HIS A 292 -19.50 -10.87 2.68
N CYS A 293 -18.96 -9.75 2.18
CA CYS A 293 -19.42 -9.08 0.97
C CYS A 293 -18.55 -9.51 -0.23
N ARG A 294 -19.19 -9.80 -1.36
CA ARG A 294 -18.51 -10.20 -2.59
C ARG A 294 -18.66 -9.22 -3.74
N ASN A 295 -19.56 -8.25 -3.64
CA ASN A 295 -19.77 -7.26 -4.68
C ASN A 295 -19.23 -5.91 -4.26
N MET A 296 -18.35 -5.37 -5.07
CA MET A 296 -17.78 -4.04 -4.88
C MET A 296 -18.06 -3.15 -6.09
N LEU A 297 -18.29 -1.88 -5.84
CA LEU A 297 -18.42 -0.88 -6.88
C LEU A 297 -17.50 0.31 -6.57
N PHE A 298 -16.75 0.74 -7.57
CA PHE A 298 -15.96 1.96 -7.52
C PHE A 298 -16.70 3.02 -8.30
N LEU A 299 -17.27 3.99 -7.60
CA LEU A 299 -17.96 5.14 -8.18
C LEU A 299 -16.93 6.21 -8.59
N GLY A 300 -16.28 5.96 -9.71
CA GLY A 300 -15.05 6.61 -10.12
C GLY A 300 -13.80 5.98 -9.46
N ILE A 301 -12.66 6.15 -10.08
CA ILE A 301 -11.39 5.63 -9.60
C ILE A 301 -10.36 6.76 -9.47
N GLY A 302 -9.59 6.76 -8.40
CA GLY A 302 -8.49 7.70 -8.21
C GLY A 302 -7.19 7.19 -8.85
N ASP A 303 -6.20 8.08 -8.98
CA ASP A 303 -4.88 7.75 -9.54
C ASP A 303 -4.01 6.85 -8.62
N SER A 304 -4.45 6.62 -7.38
CA SER A 304 -3.71 5.83 -6.39
C SER A 304 -3.99 4.35 -6.54
N TYR A 305 -3.05 3.62 -7.15
CA TYR A 305 -3.09 2.16 -7.20
C TYR A 305 -3.14 1.51 -5.80
N GLU A 306 -2.40 2.06 -4.84
CA GLU A 306 -2.38 1.57 -3.46
C GLU A 306 -3.78 1.60 -2.83
N GLN A 307 -4.49 2.74 -2.93
CA GLN A 307 -5.86 2.84 -2.41
C GLN A 307 -6.81 1.86 -3.11
N TYR A 308 -6.71 1.74 -4.42
CA TYR A 308 -7.49 0.78 -5.20
C TYR A 308 -7.22 -0.66 -4.76
N TYR A 309 -5.95 -1.04 -4.67
CA TYR A 309 -5.53 -2.37 -4.23
C TYR A 309 -6.03 -2.68 -2.81
N GLN A 310 -5.83 -1.76 -1.87
CA GLN A 310 -6.29 -1.93 -0.49
C GLN A 310 -7.81 -2.04 -0.40
N SER A 311 -8.55 -1.28 -1.21
CA SER A 311 -10.00 -1.34 -1.27
C SER A 311 -10.51 -2.71 -1.73
N ILE A 312 -9.92 -3.27 -2.79
CA ILE A 312 -10.26 -4.62 -3.27
C ILE A 312 -9.98 -5.66 -2.17
N ARG A 313 -8.87 -5.52 -1.46
CA ARG A 313 -8.46 -6.44 -0.38
C ARG A 313 -9.36 -6.40 0.86
N ARG A 314 -10.36 -5.53 0.92
CA ARG A 314 -11.37 -5.58 2.01
C ARG A 314 -12.30 -6.78 1.86
N CYS A 315 -12.70 -7.11 0.64
CA CYS A 315 -13.58 -8.24 0.32
C CYS A 315 -12.81 -9.44 -0.25
N TRP A 316 -11.85 -9.20 -1.15
CA TRP A 316 -11.06 -10.24 -1.79
C TRP A 316 -9.79 -10.56 -0.97
N ARG A 317 -9.97 -11.34 0.07
CA ARG A 317 -8.90 -11.69 1.01
C ARG A 317 -9.09 -13.09 1.58
N PHE A 318 -8.11 -13.56 2.34
CA PHE A 318 -8.20 -14.84 3.04
C PHE A 318 -9.52 -14.98 3.82
N GLY A 319 -10.17 -16.12 3.67
CA GLY A 319 -11.50 -16.38 4.24
C GLY A 319 -12.68 -16.07 3.33
N GLN A 320 -12.48 -15.38 2.18
CA GLN A 320 -13.50 -15.27 1.14
C GLN A 320 -13.64 -16.60 0.39
N LYS A 321 -14.87 -17.09 0.29
CA LYS A 321 -15.19 -18.40 -0.35
C LYS A 321 -15.87 -18.27 -1.70
N LEU A 322 -16.43 -17.11 -2.00
CA LEU A 322 -17.20 -16.86 -3.22
C LEU A 322 -16.41 -15.97 -4.18
N PRO A 323 -16.60 -16.12 -5.51
CA PRO A 323 -16.05 -15.18 -6.48
C PRO A 323 -16.42 -13.73 -6.14
N VAL A 324 -15.46 -12.85 -6.27
CA VAL A 324 -15.64 -11.43 -5.95
C VAL A 324 -15.79 -10.63 -7.23
N ASN A 325 -16.80 -9.77 -7.29
CA ASN A 325 -17.08 -8.89 -8.41
C ASN A 325 -16.69 -7.45 -8.02
N ALA A 326 -15.86 -6.82 -8.83
CA ALA A 326 -15.49 -5.42 -8.68
C ALA A 326 -15.90 -4.65 -9.95
N VAL A 327 -16.86 -3.77 -9.83
CA VAL A 327 -17.37 -2.95 -10.94
C VAL A 327 -16.79 -1.55 -10.82
N ILE A 328 -16.15 -1.06 -11.87
CA ILE A 328 -15.59 0.30 -11.94
C ILE A 328 -16.49 1.12 -12.86
N VAL A 329 -17.19 2.09 -12.29
CA VAL A 329 -18.04 3.01 -13.05
C VAL A 329 -17.25 4.29 -13.33
N VAL A 330 -16.94 4.52 -14.59
CA VAL A 330 -16.16 5.69 -15.05
C VAL A 330 -16.87 6.36 -16.23
N SER A 331 -16.64 7.64 -16.38
CA SER A 331 -17.03 8.34 -17.61
C SER A 331 -15.98 8.15 -18.71
N ASP A 332 -16.37 8.38 -19.94
CA ASP A 332 -15.44 8.41 -21.09
C ASP A 332 -14.29 9.42 -20.89
N ALA A 333 -14.56 10.53 -20.19
CA ALA A 333 -13.52 11.49 -19.81
C ALA A 333 -12.49 10.95 -18.78
N GLU A 334 -12.81 9.88 -18.03
CA GLU A 334 -11.95 9.30 -16.99
C GLU A 334 -11.22 8.01 -17.44
N GLN A 335 -11.35 7.60 -18.71
CA GLN A 335 -10.76 6.36 -19.22
C GLN A 335 -9.26 6.26 -18.96
N THR A 336 -8.53 7.35 -19.12
CA THR A 336 -7.07 7.42 -18.87
C THR A 336 -6.69 7.05 -17.44
N VAL A 337 -7.54 7.34 -16.45
CA VAL A 337 -7.30 7.00 -15.04
C VAL A 337 -7.38 5.49 -14.84
N ALA A 338 -8.41 4.86 -15.39
CA ALA A 338 -8.58 3.41 -15.32
C ALA A 338 -7.42 2.66 -16.01
N GLU A 339 -6.95 3.15 -17.15
CA GLU A 339 -5.79 2.61 -17.85
C GLU A 339 -4.51 2.74 -17.02
N ASN A 340 -4.29 3.88 -16.35
CA ASN A 340 -3.16 4.09 -15.46
C ASN A 340 -3.16 3.12 -14.28
N VAL A 341 -4.31 2.87 -13.66
CA VAL A 341 -4.43 1.90 -12.55
C VAL A 341 -4.09 0.49 -13.05
N ARG A 342 -4.61 0.07 -14.20
CA ARG A 342 -4.27 -1.23 -14.81
C ARG A 342 -2.78 -1.36 -15.14
N ARG A 343 -2.15 -0.29 -15.61
CA ARG A 343 -0.71 -0.26 -15.88
C ARG A 343 0.09 -0.44 -14.59
N LYS A 344 -0.29 0.25 -13.50
CA LYS A 344 0.34 0.12 -12.18
C LYS A 344 0.14 -1.28 -11.60
N GLU A 345 -1.03 -1.88 -11.76
CA GLU A 345 -1.33 -3.25 -11.35
C GLU A 345 -0.39 -4.27 -12.04
N LYS A 346 -0.23 -4.15 -13.35
CA LYS A 346 0.71 -4.98 -14.10
C LYS A 346 2.16 -4.79 -13.63
N ALA A 347 2.56 -3.55 -13.35
CA ALA A 347 3.89 -3.24 -12.85
C ALA A 347 4.12 -3.84 -11.45
N ALA A 348 3.13 -3.76 -10.55
CA ALA A 348 3.19 -4.36 -9.22
C ALA A 348 3.25 -5.91 -9.29
N ALA A 349 2.49 -6.53 -10.18
CA ALA A 349 2.55 -7.97 -10.40
C ALA A 349 3.91 -8.42 -10.96
N ALA A 350 4.49 -7.66 -11.88
CA ALA A 350 5.83 -7.92 -12.43
C ALA A 350 6.92 -7.75 -11.36
N LEU A 351 6.81 -6.72 -10.52
CA LEU A 351 7.68 -6.51 -9.36
C LEU A 351 7.66 -7.73 -8.43
N ALA A 352 6.46 -8.16 -8.03
CA ALA A 352 6.28 -9.33 -7.17
C ALA A 352 6.90 -10.60 -7.77
N ALA A 353 6.61 -10.87 -9.05
CA ALA A 353 7.15 -12.02 -9.76
C ALA A 353 8.69 -11.98 -9.83
N SER A 354 9.28 -10.80 -10.08
CA SER A 354 10.73 -10.64 -10.15
C SER A 354 11.42 -10.89 -8.81
N ILE A 355 10.85 -10.37 -7.70
CA ILE A 355 11.40 -10.63 -6.34
C ILE A 355 11.32 -12.13 -6.04
N VAL A 356 10.16 -12.76 -6.23
CA VAL A 356 9.98 -14.20 -5.98
C VAL A 356 10.96 -15.04 -6.82
N ALA A 357 11.10 -14.75 -8.11
CA ALA A 357 11.98 -15.51 -9.00
C ALA A 357 13.47 -15.46 -8.58
N HIS A 358 13.94 -14.30 -8.08
CA HIS A 358 15.36 -14.12 -7.71
C HIS A 358 15.65 -14.43 -6.24
N ALA A 359 14.61 -14.49 -5.39
CA ALA A 359 14.75 -14.64 -3.94
C ALA A 359 14.26 -15.99 -3.43
N LYS A 360 13.62 -16.82 -4.25
CA LYS A 360 12.92 -18.04 -3.82
C LYS A 360 13.77 -18.94 -2.92
N ASP A 361 15.00 -19.24 -3.33
CA ASP A 361 15.87 -20.13 -2.57
C ASP A 361 16.40 -19.49 -1.27
N ALA A 362 16.76 -18.21 -1.34
CA ALA A 362 17.21 -17.44 -0.17
C ALA A 362 16.08 -17.27 0.85
N MET A 363 14.88 -16.92 0.39
CA MET A 363 13.68 -16.74 1.22
C MET A 363 13.29 -18.06 1.91
N ARG A 364 13.29 -19.16 1.15
CA ARG A 364 12.98 -20.48 1.70
C ARG A 364 13.95 -20.87 2.81
N THR A 365 15.25 -20.67 2.62
CA THR A 365 16.29 -20.97 3.62
C THR A 365 16.11 -20.10 4.87
N GLU A 366 15.80 -18.82 4.72
CA GLU A 366 15.65 -17.90 5.86
C GLU A 366 14.37 -18.16 6.66
N VAL A 367 13.24 -18.41 5.98
CA VAL A 367 11.95 -18.71 6.63
C VAL A 367 11.94 -20.08 7.29
N MET A 368 12.59 -21.08 6.68
CA MET A 368 12.66 -22.43 7.23
C MET A 368 13.81 -22.65 8.25
N GLY A 369 14.60 -21.61 8.56
CA GLY A 369 15.70 -21.71 9.53
C GLY A 369 16.87 -22.55 9.06
N GLY A 370 17.08 -22.67 7.75
CA GLY A 370 18.23 -23.37 7.19
C GLY A 370 19.55 -22.62 7.44
N ASP A 371 20.64 -23.36 7.58
CA ASP A 371 21.97 -22.78 7.72
C ASP A 371 22.31 -21.89 6.53
N LYS A 372 22.62 -20.62 6.81
CA LYS A 372 23.13 -19.69 5.79
C LYS A 372 24.48 -20.23 5.30
N GLN A 373 24.54 -20.68 4.04
CA GLN A 373 25.83 -20.95 3.41
C GLN A 373 26.63 -19.65 3.39
N GLN A 374 27.66 -19.57 4.20
CA GLN A 374 28.64 -18.50 4.10
C GLN A 374 29.37 -18.66 2.77
N THR A 375 28.99 -17.88 1.78
CA THR A 375 29.80 -17.72 0.57
C THR A 375 31.08 -17.00 0.99
N THR A 376 32.18 -17.74 0.99
CA THR A 376 33.51 -17.16 1.22
C THR A 376 33.73 -16.12 0.11
N TYR A 377 33.75 -14.84 0.48
CA TYR A 377 34.11 -13.77 -0.43
C TYR A 377 35.57 -13.93 -0.85
N ASN A 378 35.80 -14.32 -2.09
CA ASN A 378 37.13 -14.46 -2.65
C ASN A 378 37.34 -13.35 -3.68
N PRO A 379 37.90 -12.17 -3.28
CA PRO A 379 38.08 -11.05 -4.19
C PRO A 379 39.10 -11.42 -5.25
N THR A 380 38.71 -11.37 -6.51
CA THR A 380 39.60 -11.58 -7.67
C THR A 380 40.57 -10.39 -7.88
N VAL A 381 40.28 -9.25 -7.27
CA VAL A 381 41.10 -8.03 -7.34
C VAL A 381 41.40 -7.55 -5.92
N ARG A 382 42.67 -7.33 -5.62
CA ARG A 382 43.09 -6.77 -4.31
C ARG A 382 42.51 -5.35 -4.17
N MET A 383 41.77 -5.11 -3.10
CA MET A 383 41.28 -3.76 -2.77
C MET A 383 42.48 -2.82 -2.60
N ARG A 384 42.57 -1.77 -3.42
CA ARG A 384 43.53 -0.67 -3.28
C ARG A 384 42.80 0.52 -2.66
N LEU A 385 43.24 0.93 -1.48
CA LEU A 385 42.77 2.18 -0.90
C LEU A 385 43.19 3.32 -1.79
N PRO A 386 42.30 4.24 -2.19
CA PRO A 386 42.66 5.46 -2.88
C PRO A 386 43.69 6.25 -2.08
N ASP A 387 44.55 7.00 -2.76
CA ASP A 387 45.67 7.72 -2.08
C ASP A 387 45.18 8.74 -1.05
N TRP A 388 44.00 9.30 -1.23
CA TRP A 388 43.35 10.18 -0.25
C TRP A 388 42.90 9.47 1.04
N ALA A 389 42.66 8.15 1.01
CA ALA A 389 42.28 7.34 2.16
C ALA A 389 43.48 6.70 2.89
N LYS A 390 44.67 6.81 2.31
CA LYS A 390 45.91 6.46 2.99
C LYS A 390 46.29 7.65 3.88
N GLY A 391 46.02 7.54 5.18
CA GLY A 391 46.27 8.60 6.15
C GLY A 391 47.61 9.30 5.89
N ARG A 392 47.63 10.62 6.01
CA ARG A 392 48.89 11.40 6.03
C ARG A 392 49.76 10.77 7.13
N LYS A 393 50.91 10.25 6.74
CA LYS A 393 51.97 10.00 7.70
C LYS A 393 52.30 11.32 8.33
N ASP A 394 52.03 11.46 9.61
CA ASP A 394 52.54 12.59 10.38
C ASP A 394 54.04 12.66 10.19
N SER A 395 54.47 13.73 9.53
CA SER A 395 55.85 14.14 9.54
C SER A 395 56.13 14.84 10.87
N ALA A 396 56.42 13.99 11.89
CA ALA A 396 57.04 14.46 13.11
C ALA A 396 58.55 14.11 13.02
N ALA A 397 59.35 15.11 12.86
CA ALA A 397 60.78 15.19 13.30
C ALA A 397 61.02 16.62 13.69
#